data_89150582025eb43d4f851b896b4c0ef8
#
_entry.id   89150582025eb43d4f851b896b4c0ef8
#
_cell.length_a   1.000
_cell.length_b   1.000
_cell.length_c   1.000
_cell.angle_alpha   90.00
_cell.angle_beta   90.00
_cell.angle_gamma   90.00
#
_symmetry.space_group_name_H-M   'P 1'
#
loop_
_entity.id
_entity.type
_entity.pdbx_description
1 polymer ?
#
loop_
_entity_poly.entity_id
_entity_poly.type
_entity_poly.pdbx_seq_one_letter_code
_entity_poly.pdbx_strand_id
1 'polypeptide(L)'
;AAFLITETVPQPTAMSTPALTALTSFQQLQAHSASVRDVHLRQLFAGNPQRFAQMTIDAAGLLLDYSKNRVDATAMTLLMDLARERGVEAQREAMFTGEKINLTEHRAVLHTALRAPRGTKLVVDGQDIDVDVQDVLQRVKAFTDKVRNGSWLGYTGKPITDIVNIGI
;
A
#
# COMPACT_ATOMS: atom_id res chain seq x y z
N ALA A 1 -46.59 -23.14 8.73
CA ALA A 1 -46.19 -21.91 7.98
C ALA A 1 -45.07 -21.24 8.76
N ALA A 2 -43.82 -21.39 8.28
CA ALA A 2 -42.66 -20.72 8.83
C ALA A 2 -42.42 -19.46 8.01
N PHE A 3 -42.55 -18.30 8.63
CA PHE A 3 -42.17 -17.02 8.04
C PHE A 3 -40.65 -16.88 8.15
N LEU A 4 -39.94 -16.98 7.05
CA LEU A 4 -38.55 -16.56 6.93
C LEU A 4 -38.51 -15.04 6.78
N ILE A 5 -38.15 -14.34 7.87
CA ILE A 5 -37.78 -12.91 7.81
C ILE A 5 -36.35 -12.86 7.27
N THR A 6 -36.22 -12.55 6.01
CA THR A 6 -34.90 -12.16 5.45
C THR A 6 -34.60 -10.74 5.90
N GLU A 7 -33.80 -10.60 6.97
CA GLU A 7 -33.20 -9.31 7.30
C GLU A 7 -32.24 -8.93 6.16
N THR A 8 -32.67 -7.96 5.38
CA THR A 8 -31.79 -7.30 4.40
C THR A 8 -30.84 -6.40 5.21
N VAL A 9 -29.59 -6.85 5.38
CA VAL A 9 -28.52 -6.01 5.93
C VAL A 9 -28.39 -4.80 5.01
N PRO A 10 -28.56 -3.57 5.51
CA PRO A 10 -28.39 -2.38 4.68
C PRO A 10 -26.95 -2.34 4.19
N GLN A 11 -26.78 -2.38 2.88
CA GLN A 11 -25.47 -2.14 2.26
C GLN A 11 -25.01 -0.74 2.65
N PRO A 12 -23.75 -0.54 3.07
CA PRO A 12 -23.24 0.79 3.35
C PRO A 12 -23.37 1.60 2.07
N THR A 13 -24.17 2.65 2.13
CA THR A 13 -24.26 3.65 1.07
C THR A 13 -22.85 4.16 0.82
N ALA A 14 -22.33 3.90 -0.38
CA ALA A 14 -21.04 4.42 -0.82
C ALA A 14 -21.14 5.95 -0.71
N MET A 15 -20.59 6.52 0.36
CA MET A 15 -20.45 7.97 0.48
C MET A 15 -19.57 8.39 -0.69
N SER A 16 -20.15 9.15 -1.61
CA SER A 16 -19.41 9.66 -2.75
C SER A 16 -18.26 10.51 -2.22
N THR A 17 -17.05 10.01 -2.38
CA THR A 17 -15.85 10.76 -1.98
C THR A 17 -15.83 12.06 -2.75
N PRO A 18 -15.74 13.22 -2.08
CA PRO A 18 -15.73 14.51 -2.78
C PRO A 18 -14.63 14.55 -3.83
N ALA A 19 -14.88 15.28 -4.92
CA ALA A 19 -13.85 15.51 -5.92
C ALA A 19 -12.62 16.16 -5.26
N LEU A 20 -11.42 15.75 -5.66
CA LEU A 20 -10.16 16.25 -5.09
C LEU A 20 -10.11 17.79 -5.05
N THR A 21 -10.56 18.42 -6.14
CA THR A 21 -10.59 19.89 -6.30
C THR A 21 -11.58 20.60 -5.37
N ALA A 22 -12.51 19.87 -4.76
CA ALA A 22 -13.47 20.41 -3.80
C ALA A 22 -12.96 20.39 -2.35
N LEU A 23 -11.84 19.71 -2.09
CA LEU A 23 -11.28 19.61 -0.75
C LEU A 23 -10.55 20.89 -0.36
N THR A 24 -10.76 21.33 0.86
CA THR A 24 -10.16 22.57 1.40
C THR A 24 -8.63 22.48 1.42
N SER A 25 -8.08 21.39 1.91
CA SER A 25 -6.64 21.18 1.96
C SER A 25 -6.00 21.18 0.55
N PHE A 26 -6.67 20.60 -0.44
CA PHE A 26 -6.20 20.63 -1.82
C PHE A 26 -6.17 22.06 -2.40
N GLN A 27 -7.22 22.84 -2.18
CA GLN A 27 -7.29 24.23 -2.64
C GLN A 27 -6.20 25.09 -1.97
N GLN A 28 -5.98 24.91 -0.67
CA GLN A 28 -4.92 25.59 0.06
C GLN A 28 -3.53 25.17 -0.43
N LEU A 29 -3.32 23.87 -0.69
CA LEU A 29 -2.07 23.35 -1.23
C LEU A 29 -1.80 23.91 -2.63
N GLN A 30 -2.82 24.00 -3.46
CA GLN A 30 -2.74 24.61 -4.80
C GLN A 30 -2.37 26.10 -4.71
N ALA A 31 -2.99 26.85 -3.81
CA ALA A 31 -2.66 28.26 -3.57
C ALA A 31 -1.20 28.39 -3.05
N HIS A 32 -0.81 27.56 -2.08
CA HIS A 32 0.55 27.57 -1.53
C HIS A 32 1.62 27.22 -2.57
N SER A 33 1.30 26.33 -3.52
CA SER A 33 2.25 25.93 -4.57
C SER A 33 2.78 27.10 -5.39
N ALA A 34 1.99 28.16 -5.56
CA ALA A 34 2.39 29.38 -6.26
C ALA A 34 3.54 30.11 -5.52
N SER A 35 3.55 30.08 -4.19
CA SER A 35 4.57 30.75 -3.38
C SER A 35 5.93 30.01 -3.34
N VAL A 36 5.91 28.68 -3.57
CA VAL A 36 7.13 27.84 -3.50
C VAL A 36 7.65 27.40 -4.87
N ARG A 37 6.91 27.70 -5.95
CA ARG A 37 7.22 27.23 -7.31
C ARG A 37 8.63 27.57 -7.76
N ASP A 38 9.08 28.79 -7.49
CA ASP A 38 10.35 29.31 -7.98
C ASP A 38 11.46 29.29 -6.91
N VAL A 39 11.15 28.78 -5.71
CA VAL A 39 12.14 28.63 -4.64
C VAL A 39 13.11 27.52 -4.99
N HIS A 40 14.40 27.87 -5.09
CA HIS A 40 15.45 26.90 -5.37
C HIS A 40 15.76 26.06 -4.12
N LEU A 41 16.05 24.77 -4.29
CA LEU A 41 16.32 23.84 -3.18
C LEU A 41 17.47 24.34 -2.26
N ARG A 42 18.51 24.99 -2.82
CA ARG A 42 19.59 25.61 -2.02
C ARG A 42 19.06 26.65 -1.05
N GLN A 43 18.03 27.42 -1.42
CA GLN A 43 17.42 28.41 -0.52
C GLN A 43 16.67 27.75 0.62
N LEU A 44 15.99 26.62 0.36
CA LEU A 44 15.33 25.82 1.38
C LEU A 44 16.32 25.27 2.42
N PHE A 45 17.50 24.82 1.99
CA PHE A 45 18.55 24.37 2.90
C PHE A 45 19.23 25.55 3.63
N ALA A 46 19.51 26.66 2.95
CA ALA A 46 20.09 27.85 3.58
C ALA A 46 19.17 28.46 4.65
N GLY A 47 17.84 28.44 4.39
CA GLY A 47 16.86 28.96 5.33
C GLY A 47 16.53 28.01 6.49
N ASN A 48 16.94 26.75 6.42
CA ASN A 48 16.71 25.76 7.47
C ASN A 48 17.88 24.77 7.58
N PRO A 49 18.88 25.06 8.43
CA PRO A 49 20.01 24.14 8.65
C PRO A 49 19.63 22.76 9.19
N GLN A 50 18.47 22.66 9.86
CA GLN A 50 17.95 21.41 10.39
C GLN A 50 17.09 20.63 9.39
N ARG A 51 16.98 21.09 8.14
CA ARG A 51 16.09 20.53 7.13
C ARG A 51 16.27 19.02 6.95
N PHE A 52 17.51 18.55 6.88
CA PHE A 52 17.78 17.12 6.78
C PHE A 52 17.20 16.35 7.97
N ALA A 53 17.52 16.76 9.19
CA ALA A 53 17.04 16.08 10.40
C ALA A 53 15.51 16.10 10.53
N GLN A 54 14.86 17.20 10.12
CA GLN A 54 13.40 17.35 10.17
C GLN A 54 12.68 16.61 9.07
N MET A 55 13.36 16.28 7.98
CA MET A 55 12.80 15.62 6.79
C MET A 55 13.43 14.25 6.54
N THR A 56 13.81 13.57 7.62
CA THR A 56 14.30 12.20 7.61
C THR A 56 13.45 11.37 8.57
N ILE A 57 13.05 10.20 8.12
CA ILE A 57 12.31 9.22 8.93
C ILE A 57 13.10 7.92 8.93
N ASP A 58 13.42 7.42 10.13
CA ASP A 58 13.98 6.08 10.32
C ASP A 58 12.88 5.19 10.89
N ALA A 59 12.41 4.24 10.11
CA ALA A 59 11.35 3.33 10.50
C ALA A 59 11.46 1.99 9.78
N ALA A 60 11.18 0.91 10.49
CA ALA A 60 11.17 -0.45 9.95
C ALA A 60 12.47 -0.87 9.23
N GLY A 61 13.63 -0.36 9.67
CA GLY A 61 14.93 -0.60 9.06
C GLY A 61 15.16 0.16 7.74
N LEU A 62 14.31 1.14 7.43
CA LEU A 62 14.42 2.00 6.26
C LEU A 62 14.67 3.44 6.70
N LEU A 63 15.63 4.10 6.07
CA LEU A 63 15.85 5.52 6.20
C LEU A 63 15.27 6.24 4.99
N LEU A 64 14.24 7.05 5.22
CA LEU A 64 13.62 7.89 4.20
C LEU A 64 14.11 9.33 4.36
N ASP A 65 14.95 9.81 3.43
CA ASP A 65 15.33 11.21 3.33
C ASP A 65 14.50 11.90 2.23
N TYR A 66 13.57 12.76 2.63
CA TYR A 66 12.78 13.59 1.72
C TYR A 66 13.14 15.09 1.78
N SER A 67 14.28 15.42 2.39
CA SER A 67 14.77 16.79 2.51
C SER A 67 15.02 17.47 1.16
N LYS A 68 15.25 16.68 0.10
CA LYS A 68 15.47 17.17 -1.27
C LYS A 68 14.18 17.34 -2.07
N ASN A 69 13.02 17.03 -1.50
CA ASN A 69 11.74 17.36 -2.12
C ASN A 69 11.49 18.88 -1.97
N ARG A 70 10.82 19.49 -2.97
CA ARG A 70 10.49 20.91 -2.96
C ARG A 70 9.23 21.17 -2.12
N VAL A 71 9.34 20.88 -0.82
CA VAL A 71 8.30 21.09 0.17
C VAL A 71 8.85 21.88 1.34
N ASP A 72 8.04 22.71 1.95
CA ASP A 72 8.30 23.40 3.20
C ASP A 72 7.37 22.88 4.31
N ALA A 73 7.44 23.46 5.50
CA ALA A 73 6.61 23.02 6.63
C ALA A 73 5.11 23.22 6.35
N THR A 74 4.72 24.30 5.67
CA THR A 74 3.33 24.57 5.29
C THR A 74 2.82 23.52 4.31
N ALA A 75 3.60 23.22 3.26
CA ALA A 75 3.25 22.18 2.30
C ALA A 75 3.06 20.81 2.99
N MET A 76 3.96 20.46 3.93
CA MET A 76 3.83 19.20 4.69
C MET A 76 2.56 19.14 5.52
N THR A 77 2.22 20.22 6.21
CA THR A 77 0.96 20.30 6.97
C THR A 77 -0.24 20.09 6.06
N LEU A 78 -0.30 20.81 4.94
CA LEU A 78 -1.40 20.73 3.98
C LEU A 78 -1.50 19.35 3.32
N LEU A 79 -0.36 18.68 3.05
CA LEU A 79 -0.35 17.30 2.53
C LEU A 79 -0.89 16.30 3.56
N MET A 80 -0.57 16.48 4.84
CA MET A 80 -1.12 15.64 5.90
C MET A 80 -2.62 15.87 6.11
N ASP A 81 -3.07 17.13 6.00
CA ASP A 81 -4.50 17.47 6.07
C ASP A 81 -5.25 16.89 4.88
N LEU A 82 -4.67 16.94 3.68
CA LEU A 82 -5.23 16.31 2.49
C LEU A 82 -5.36 14.78 2.68
N ALA A 83 -4.35 14.13 3.24
CA ALA A 83 -4.41 12.70 3.52
C ALA A 83 -5.54 12.35 4.49
N ARG A 84 -5.75 13.19 5.54
CA ARG A 84 -6.87 13.02 6.48
C ARG A 84 -8.23 13.25 5.82
N GLU A 85 -8.38 14.34 5.05
CA GLU A 85 -9.62 14.61 4.29
C GLU A 85 -9.95 13.51 3.29
N ARG A 86 -8.93 12.84 2.75
CA ARG A 86 -9.09 11.68 1.85
C ARG A 86 -9.32 10.36 2.57
N GLY A 87 -9.30 10.36 3.90
CA GLY A 87 -9.54 9.17 4.70
C GLY A 87 -8.46 8.09 4.56
N VAL A 88 -7.20 8.48 4.31
CA VAL A 88 -6.09 7.53 4.10
C VAL A 88 -5.95 6.56 5.27
N GLU A 89 -6.14 7.04 6.52
CA GLU A 89 -6.04 6.19 7.71
C GLU A 89 -7.14 5.12 7.72
N ALA A 90 -8.38 5.51 7.44
CA ALA A 90 -9.51 4.57 7.36
C ALA A 90 -9.31 3.54 6.24
N GLN A 91 -8.83 3.97 5.07
CA GLN A 91 -8.52 3.08 3.95
C GLN A 91 -7.39 2.10 4.29
N ARG A 92 -6.39 2.54 5.05
CA ARG A 92 -5.32 1.67 5.55
C ARG A 92 -5.90 0.58 6.46
N GLU A 93 -6.72 0.95 7.44
CA GLU A 93 -7.34 -0.03 8.33
C GLU A 93 -8.23 -1.01 7.56
N ALA A 94 -9.04 -0.52 6.62
CA ALA A 94 -9.87 -1.34 5.75
C ALA A 94 -9.02 -2.35 4.92
N MET A 95 -7.83 -1.93 4.44
CA MET A 95 -6.90 -2.84 3.78
C MET A 95 -6.39 -3.94 4.71
N PHE A 96 -6.04 -3.60 5.96
CA PHE A 96 -5.54 -4.58 6.93
C PHE A 96 -6.61 -5.54 7.42
N THR A 97 -7.87 -5.11 7.46
CA THR A 97 -9.02 -5.95 7.83
C THR A 97 -9.60 -6.77 6.68
N GLY A 98 -9.09 -6.57 5.46
CA GLY A 98 -9.52 -7.33 4.28
C GLY A 98 -10.82 -6.83 3.67
N GLU A 99 -11.22 -5.59 3.95
CA GLU A 99 -12.37 -4.98 3.28
C GLU A 99 -12.13 -4.81 1.78
N LYS A 100 -13.22 -4.82 1.00
CA LYS A 100 -13.14 -4.73 -0.47
C LYS A 100 -12.95 -3.29 -0.92
N ILE A 101 -11.76 -2.73 -0.65
CA ILE A 101 -11.40 -1.35 -0.98
C ILE A 101 -11.10 -1.12 -2.46
N ASN A 102 -10.88 -2.15 -3.25
CA ASN A 102 -10.87 -2.05 -4.71
C ASN A 102 -12.32 -2.07 -5.21
N LEU A 103 -12.86 -0.87 -5.35
CA LEU A 103 -14.29 -0.67 -5.69
C LEU A 103 -14.61 -1.04 -7.14
N THR A 104 -13.65 -0.98 -8.05
CA THR A 104 -13.86 -1.28 -9.47
C THR A 104 -13.96 -2.78 -9.74
N GLU A 105 -13.24 -3.59 -8.97
CA GLU A 105 -13.24 -5.05 -9.10
C GLU A 105 -13.95 -5.75 -7.94
N HIS A 106 -14.45 -4.99 -6.96
CA HIS A 106 -15.10 -5.51 -5.73
C HIS A 106 -14.23 -6.51 -4.97
N ARG A 107 -12.94 -6.21 -4.83
CA ARG A 107 -11.94 -7.10 -4.24
C ARG A 107 -11.24 -6.47 -3.04
N ALA A 108 -10.84 -7.31 -2.09
CA ALA A 108 -9.90 -6.93 -1.06
C ALA A 108 -8.50 -6.71 -1.65
N VAL A 109 -7.69 -5.85 -1.01
CA VAL A 109 -6.29 -5.60 -1.36
C VAL A 109 -5.42 -6.30 -0.34
N LEU A 110 -4.89 -7.47 -0.70
CA LEU A 110 -4.27 -8.41 0.25
C LEU A 110 -2.73 -8.38 0.27
N HIS A 111 -2.12 -7.25 -0.11
CA HIS A 111 -0.65 -7.10 -0.07
C HIS A 111 -0.06 -7.29 1.32
N THR A 112 -0.82 -6.95 2.37
CA THR A 112 -0.44 -7.14 3.77
C THR A 112 -0.45 -8.61 4.16
N ALA A 113 -1.43 -9.38 3.70
CA ALA A 113 -1.53 -10.81 3.97
C ALA A 113 -0.35 -11.60 3.40
N LEU A 114 0.13 -11.23 2.21
CA LEU A 114 1.31 -11.87 1.59
C LEU A 114 2.62 -11.68 2.41
N ARG A 115 2.64 -10.72 3.32
CA ARG A 115 3.80 -10.34 4.14
C ARG A 115 3.57 -10.55 5.63
N ALA A 116 2.38 -11.01 6.00
CA ALA A 116 2.02 -11.26 7.38
C ALA A 116 2.81 -12.45 7.94
N PRO A 117 3.12 -12.47 9.24
CA PRO A 117 3.64 -13.65 9.90
C PRO A 117 2.69 -14.84 9.71
N ARG A 118 3.26 -16.03 9.59
CA ARG A 118 2.48 -17.28 9.51
C ARG A 118 1.52 -17.40 10.70
N GLY A 119 0.27 -17.77 10.43
CA GLY A 119 -0.77 -17.90 11.44
C GLY A 119 -1.52 -16.58 11.72
N THR A 120 -1.24 -15.53 10.97
CA THR A 120 -2.03 -14.29 11.03
C THR A 120 -3.43 -14.55 10.45
N LYS A 121 -4.44 -14.55 11.31
CA LYS A 121 -5.80 -14.84 10.89
C LYS A 121 -6.41 -13.66 10.15
N LEU A 122 -6.69 -13.85 8.87
CA LEU A 122 -7.44 -12.93 8.02
C LEU A 122 -8.46 -13.73 7.19
N VAL A 123 -9.75 -13.46 7.42
CA VAL A 123 -10.83 -14.15 6.69
C VAL A 123 -11.50 -13.17 5.73
N VAL A 124 -11.53 -13.50 4.45
CA VAL A 124 -12.20 -12.73 3.39
C VAL A 124 -13.17 -13.67 2.66
N ASP A 125 -14.44 -13.27 2.55
CA ASP A 125 -15.50 -14.07 1.93
C ASP A 125 -15.62 -15.50 2.51
N GLY A 126 -15.34 -15.66 3.81
CA GLY A 126 -15.37 -16.94 4.50
C GLY A 126 -14.12 -17.82 4.33
N GLN A 127 -13.11 -17.35 3.60
CA GLN A 127 -11.86 -18.05 3.32
C GLN A 127 -10.73 -17.52 4.18
N ASP A 128 -9.96 -18.41 4.79
CA ASP A 128 -8.75 -18.04 5.55
C ASP A 128 -7.59 -17.79 4.59
N ILE A 129 -7.20 -16.55 4.46
CA ILE A 129 -6.18 -16.11 3.51
C ILE A 129 -4.78 -16.60 3.86
N ASP A 130 -4.45 -16.77 5.16
CA ASP A 130 -3.14 -17.30 5.56
C ASP A 130 -2.96 -18.74 5.04
N VAL A 131 -4.00 -19.56 5.12
CA VAL A 131 -3.95 -20.94 4.62
C VAL A 131 -3.58 -20.97 3.13
N ASP A 132 -4.22 -20.15 2.32
CA ASP A 132 -3.96 -20.09 0.88
C ASP A 132 -2.54 -19.59 0.59
N VAL A 133 -2.11 -18.52 1.28
CA VAL A 133 -0.77 -17.96 1.13
C VAL A 133 0.29 -19.00 1.49
N GLN A 134 0.11 -19.71 2.63
CA GLN A 134 1.06 -20.71 3.08
C GLN A 134 1.12 -21.93 2.15
N ASP A 135 -0.02 -22.36 1.59
CA ASP A 135 -0.05 -23.47 0.61
C ASP A 135 0.76 -23.09 -0.65
N VAL A 136 0.57 -21.88 -1.18
CA VAL A 136 1.34 -21.40 -2.33
C VAL A 136 2.83 -21.33 -2.01
N LEU A 137 3.20 -20.77 -0.84
CA LEU A 137 4.60 -20.67 -0.43
C LEU A 137 5.25 -22.05 -0.25
N GLN A 138 4.52 -23.04 0.27
CA GLN A 138 5.02 -24.42 0.38
C GLN A 138 5.27 -25.04 -0.99
N ARG A 139 4.37 -24.83 -1.96
CA ARG A 139 4.55 -25.31 -3.34
C ARG A 139 5.74 -24.65 -4.01
N VAL A 140 5.91 -23.33 -3.83
CA VAL A 140 7.09 -22.59 -4.32
C VAL A 140 8.36 -23.16 -3.71
N LYS A 141 8.37 -23.36 -2.40
CA LYS A 141 9.53 -23.95 -1.71
C LYS A 141 9.86 -25.35 -2.25
N ALA A 142 8.88 -26.24 -2.33
CA ALA A 142 9.07 -27.61 -2.80
C ALA A 142 9.60 -27.66 -4.25
N PHE A 143 9.12 -26.76 -5.11
CA PHE A 143 9.64 -26.63 -6.48
C PHE A 143 11.08 -26.10 -6.49
N THR A 144 11.34 -25.04 -5.73
CA THR A 144 12.67 -24.44 -5.63
C THR A 144 13.70 -25.45 -5.12
N ASP A 145 13.35 -26.24 -4.11
CA ASP A 145 14.22 -27.29 -3.57
C ASP A 145 14.57 -28.35 -4.64
N LYS A 146 13.62 -28.75 -5.48
CA LYS A 146 13.84 -29.68 -6.60
C LYS A 146 14.77 -29.10 -7.67
N VAL A 147 14.61 -27.82 -8.02
CA VAL A 147 15.52 -27.16 -8.95
C VAL A 147 16.93 -27.05 -8.38
N ARG A 148 17.06 -26.64 -7.13
CA ARG A 148 18.37 -26.42 -6.48
C ARG A 148 19.14 -27.71 -6.19
N ASN A 149 18.46 -28.81 -5.87
CA ASN A 149 19.10 -30.09 -5.66
C ASN A 149 19.30 -30.94 -6.94
N GLY A 150 18.90 -30.40 -8.09
CA GLY A 150 19.06 -31.04 -9.39
C GLY A 150 18.08 -32.20 -9.68
N SER A 151 17.05 -32.39 -8.85
CA SER A 151 16.02 -33.42 -9.12
C SER A 151 14.98 -32.95 -10.15
N TRP A 152 14.90 -31.65 -10.42
CA TRP A 152 14.14 -31.08 -11.52
C TRP A 152 15.08 -30.69 -12.66
N LEU A 153 14.99 -31.41 -13.77
CA LEU A 153 15.87 -31.21 -14.92
C LEU A 153 15.17 -30.39 -16.01
N GLY A 154 15.96 -29.71 -16.81
CA GLY A 154 15.48 -29.06 -18.04
C GLY A 154 15.07 -30.08 -19.10
N TYR A 155 14.48 -29.61 -20.20
CA TYR A 155 14.03 -30.45 -21.32
C TYR A 155 15.13 -31.37 -21.86
N THR A 156 16.39 -30.94 -21.83
CA THR A 156 17.56 -31.71 -22.32
C THR A 156 18.09 -32.73 -21.29
N GLY A 157 17.43 -32.91 -20.17
CA GLY A 157 17.90 -33.77 -19.06
C GLY A 157 19.07 -33.21 -18.26
N LYS A 158 19.42 -31.94 -18.45
CA LYS A 158 20.49 -31.26 -17.71
C LYS A 158 19.93 -30.46 -16.51
N PRO A 159 20.73 -30.26 -15.45
CA PRO A 159 20.36 -29.34 -14.38
C PRO A 159 20.10 -27.93 -14.90
N ILE A 160 19.16 -27.23 -14.27
CA ILE A 160 18.86 -25.82 -14.57
C ILE A 160 19.93 -24.95 -13.90
N THR A 161 20.68 -24.19 -14.70
CA THR A 161 21.74 -23.28 -14.22
C THR A 161 21.34 -21.82 -14.31
N ASP A 162 20.43 -21.50 -15.22
CA ASP A 162 20.04 -20.13 -15.52
C ASP A 162 18.52 -19.96 -15.44
N ILE A 163 18.08 -18.87 -14.83
CA ILE A 163 16.67 -18.48 -14.73
C ILE A 163 16.52 -17.11 -15.37
N VAL A 164 15.69 -17.02 -16.40
CA VAL A 164 15.38 -15.75 -17.07
C VAL A 164 13.97 -15.32 -16.66
N ASN A 165 13.87 -14.15 -16.02
CA ASN A 165 12.60 -13.53 -15.69
C ASN A 165 12.32 -12.37 -16.65
N ILE A 166 11.19 -12.45 -17.36
CA ILE A 166 10.78 -11.42 -18.32
C ILE A 166 9.51 -10.78 -17.75
N GLY A 167 9.57 -9.46 -17.52
CA GLY A 167 8.43 -8.64 -17.16
C GLY A 167 7.91 -7.87 -18.38
N ILE A 168 6.61 -7.57 -18.37
CA ILE A 168 5.94 -6.74 -19.37
C ILE A 168 5.50 -5.44 -18.68
#